data_7c364243885eac98ff0335d7843336f0
#
_entry.id   7c364243885eac98ff0335d7843336f0
#
_cell.length_a   1.000
_cell.length_b   1.000
_cell.length_c   1.000
_cell.angle_alpha   90.00
_cell.angle_beta   90.00
_cell.angle_gamma   90.00
#
_symmetry.space_group_name_H-M   'P 1'
#
loop_
_entity.id
_entity.type
_entity.pdbx_description
1 polymer ?
#
loop_
_entity_poly.entity_id
_entity_poly.type
_entity_poly.pdbx_seq_one_letter_code
_entity_poly.pdbx_strand_id
1 'polypeptide(L)'
;RDVSFRYPNAESEVLSHVNLKIAAGEKIALVGLNGAGKTTMLRLLCGFLDPTGGTVLLDGEDIRRYNRRDYYRLIAAVFQQSSVLAGTIAENVAQATDGIDAARVRRCLEQAGLSNKVRSLPGGEETLLNRNVYENAVEFSGGEMQRLLLARALYKNAPILVLDEPTAALDAITESALYRQYNEMTRGCTAIYISHRLASTRFCDRIILVEGGKIAEEGTHEALMAQGGAYAALFAVQSKYYQEEVRQNEAD
;
A
#
# COMPACT_ATOMS: atom_id res chain seq x y z
N ARG A 1 -9.30 3.08 -18.71
CA ARG A 1 -10.44 2.88 -19.62
C ARG A 1 -10.26 1.57 -20.36
N ASP A 2 -11.19 0.64 -20.19
CA ASP A 2 -11.26 -0.64 -20.88
C ASP A 2 -9.97 -1.47 -20.78
N VAL A 3 -9.36 -1.51 -19.60
CA VAL A 3 -8.03 -2.07 -19.37
C VAL A 3 -8.11 -3.58 -19.30
N SER A 4 -7.37 -4.24 -20.19
CA SER A 4 -7.08 -5.67 -20.13
C SER A 4 -5.58 -5.88 -19.97
N PHE A 5 -5.22 -6.95 -19.25
CA PHE A 5 -3.82 -7.29 -19.05
C PHE A 5 -3.60 -8.81 -18.95
N ARG A 6 -2.58 -9.28 -19.67
CA ARG A 6 -2.08 -10.64 -19.63
C ARG A 6 -0.56 -10.63 -19.47
N TYR A 7 -0.04 -11.43 -18.53
CA TYR A 7 1.40 -11.58 -18.40
C TYR A 7 2.00 -12.30 -19.61
N PRO A 8 3.26 -12.03 -19.98
CA PRO A 8 3.96 -12.83 -20.98
C PRO A 8 3.89 -14.32 -20.59
N ASN A 9 3.61 -15.18 -21.58
CA ASN A 9 3.47 -16.63 -21.41
C ASN A 9 2.27 -17.11 -20.56
N ALA A 10 1.35 -16.26 -20.16
CA ALA A 10 0.09 -16.68 -19.55
C ALA A 10 -0.96 -17.00 -20.62
N GLU A 11 -1.77 -18.03 -20.38
CA GLU A 11 -2.83 -18.44 -21.31
C GLU A 11 -4.07 -17.52 -21.20
N SER A 12 -4.32 -16.95 -20.03
CA SER A 12 -5.49 -16.12 -19.75
C SER A 12 -5.13 -14.71 -19.30
N GLU A 13 -6.08 -13.80 -19.48
CA GLU A 13 -5.99 -12.44 -18.94
C GLU A 13 -6.14 -12.46 -17.42
N VAL A 14 -5.33 -11.66 -16.75
CA VAL A 14 -5.43 -11.40 -15.30
C VAL A 14 -6.44 -10.27 -15.03
N LEU A 15 -6.55 -9.32 -15.96
CA LEU A 15 -7.57 -8.26 -15.94
C LEU A 15 -8.26 -8.22 -17.30
N SER A 16 -9.57 -8.07 -17.28
CA SER A 16 -10.40 -8.07 -18.48
C SER A 16 -11.40 -6.92 -18.47
N HIS A 17 -11.26 -5.99 -19.42
CA HIS A 17 -12.17 -4.87 -19.66
C HIS A 17 -12.46 -4.01 -18.42
N VAL A 18 -11.45 -3.75 -17.59
CA VAL A 18 -11.59 -2.98 -16.35
C VAL A 18 -11.77 -1.49 -16.67
N ASN A 19 -12.84 -0.91 -16.14
CA ASN A 19 -13.09 0.52 -16.16
C ASN A 19 -13.13 1.05 -14.73
N LEU A 20 -12.19 1.94 -14.38
CA LEU A 20 -12.11 2.56 -13.06
C LEU A 20 -11.72 4.03 -13.21
N LYS A 21 -12.42 4.91 -12.50
CA LYS A 21 -12.06 6.32 -12.37
C LYS A 21 -11.81 6.63 -10.90
N ILE A 22 -10.68 7.24 -10.60
CA ILE A 22 -10.30 7.67 -9.25
C ILE A 22 -10.23 9.20 -9.26
N ALA A 23 -10.91 9.86 -8.35
CA ALA A 23 -10.88 11.31 -8.23
C ALA A 23 -9.62 11.77 -7.46
N ALA A 24 -9.17 12.99 -7.73
CA ALA A 24 -8.09 13.59 -6.95
C ALA A 24 -8.49 13.71 -5.47
N GLY A 25 -7.62 13.29 -4.57
CA GLY A 25 -7.88 13.26 -3.13
C GLY A 25 -8.77 12.11 -2.64
N GLU A 26 -9.25 11.24 -3.53
CA GLU A 26 -10.07 10.08 -3.18
C GLU A 26 -9.22 8.98 -2.56
N LYS A 27 -9.74 8.33 -1.52
CA LYS A 27 -9.15 7.14 -0.89
C LYS A 27 -9.95 5.92 -1.29
N ILE A 28 -9.34 5.01 -2.05
CA ILE A 28 -9.99 3.77 -2.47
C ILE A 28 -9.32 2.56 -1.86
N ALA A 29 -10.10 1.52 -1.59
CA ALA A 29 -9.61 0.21 -1.22
C ALA A 29 -9.89 -0.80 -2.36
N LEU A 30 -8.86 -1.51 -2.80
CA LEU A 30 -8.98 -2.67 -3.67
C LEU A 30 -9.04 -3.93 -2.81
N VAL A 31 -10.15 -4.63 -2.85
CA VAL A 31 -10.40 -5.84 -2.06
C VAL A 31 -10.75 -7.02 -2.97
N GLY A 32 -10.67 -8.24 -2.45
CA GLY A 32 -10.97 -9.46 -3.20
C GLY A 32 -10.02 -10.59 -2.81
N LEU A 33 -10.29 -11.78 -3.30
CA LEU A 33 -9.49 -12.98 -3.04
C LEU A 33 -8.08 -12.90 -3.64
N ASN A 34 -7.19 -13.79 -3.18
CA ASN A 34 -5.85 -13.94 -3.77
C ASN A 34 -5.97 -14.31 -5.25
N GLY A 35 -5.13 -13.72 -6.09
CA GLY A 35 -5.16 -13.95 -7.54
C GLY A 35 -6.25 -13.17 -8.29
N ALA A 36 -7.10 -12.39 -7.64
CA ALA A 36 -8.17 -11.62 -8.30
C ALA A 36 -7.67 -10.52 -9.26
N GLY A 37 -6.38 -10.14 -9.21
CA GLY A 37 -5.79 -9.13 -10.09
C GLY A 37 -5.47 -7.79 -9.41
N LYS A 38 -5.68 -7.64 -8.08
CA LYS A 38 -5.48 -6.38 -7.33
C LYS A 38 -4.07 -5.79 -7.49
N THR A 39 -3.03 -6.57 -7.20
CA THR A 39 -1.62 -6.12 -7.34
C THR A 39 -1.27 -5.84 -8.79
N THR A 40 -1.83 -6.57 -9.75
CA THR A 40 -1.65 -6.29 -11.18
C THR A 40 -2.29 -4.97 -11.57
N MET A 41 -3.51 -4.68 -11.11
CA MET A 41 -4.18 -3.39 -11.31
C MET A 41 -3.33 -2.25 -10.74
N LEU A 42 -2.79 -2.43 -9.53
CA LEU A 42 -1.93 -1.47 -8.88
C LEU A 42 -0.65 -1.19 -9.69
N ARG A 43 0.00 -2.25 -10.19
CA ARG A 43 1.22 -2.12 -11.03
C ARG A 43 0.95 -1.40 -12.34
N LEU A 44 -0.21 -1.58 -12.95
CA LEU A 44 -0.65 -0.82 -14.12
C LEU A 44 -0.90 0.65 -13.78
N LEU A 45 -1.58 0.93 -12.67
CA LEU A 45 -1.78 2.30 -12.19
C LEU A 45 -0.45 3.00 -11.87
N CYS A 46 0.53 2.28 -11.33
CA CYS A 46 1.87 2.81 -11.07
C CYS A 46 2.74 2.94 -12.34
N GLY A 47 2.28 2.45 -13.49
CA GLY A 47 3.05 2.45 -14.73
C GLY A 47 4.24 1.48 -14.71
N PHE A 48 4.25 0.46 -13.83
CA PHE A 48 5.26 -0.61 -13.85
C PHE A 48 4.96 -1.67 -14.89
N LEU A 49 3.71 -1.75 -15.33
CA LEU A 49 3.23 -2.57 -16.41
C LEU A 49 2.45 -1.70 -17.38
N ASP A 50 2.51 -2.04 -18.67
CA ASP A 50 1.64 -1.44 -19.68
C ASP A 50 0.47 -2.38 -19.97
N PRO A 51 -0.76 -1.88 -20.13
CA PRO A 51 -1.91 -2.73 -20.41
C PRO A 51 -1.76 -3.39 -21.78
N THR A 52 -2.25 -4.63 -21.92
CA THR A 52 -2.31 -5.33 -23.22
C THR A 52 -3.49 -4.86 -24.08
N GLY A 53 -4.52 -4.29 -23.45
CA GLY A 53 -5.66 -3.62 -24.07
C GLY A 53 -6.10 -2.43 -23.25
N GLY A 54 -6.72 -1.44 -23.89
CA GLY A 54 -7.18 -0.23 -23.23
C GLY A 54 -6.07 0.75 -22.83
N THR A 55 -6.37 1.66 -21.91
CA THR A 55 -5.46 2.75 -21.51
C THR A 55 -5.56 3.10 -20.03
N VAL A 56 -4.43 3.39 -19.41
CA VAL A 56 -4.34 4.06 -18.09
C VAL A 56 -4.10 5.53 -18.33
N LEU A 57 -4.92 6.39 -17.71
CA LEU A 57 -4.90 7.83 -17.94
C LEU A 57 -4.62 8.56 -16.63
N LEU A 58 -3.78 9.60 -16.70
CA LEU A 58 -3.63 10.64 -15.68
C LEU A 58 -4.16 11.95 -16.25
N ASP A 59 -5.18 12.53 -15.61
CA ASP A 59 -5.85 13.77 -16.04
C ASP A 59 -6.28 13.76 -17.52
N GLY A 60 -6.70 12.57 -18.00
CA GLY A 60 -7.16 12.37 -19.38
C GLY A 60 -6.08 12.03 -20.40
N GLU A 61 -4.81 12.11 -20.03
CA GLU A 61 -3.66 11.81 -20.90
C GLU A 61 -3.11 10.41 -20.60
N ASP A 62 -2.78 9.62 -21.64
CA ASP A 62 -2.24 8.28 -21.51
C ASP A 62 -0.87 8.33 -20.79
N ILE A 63 -0.71 7.55 -19.70
CA ILE A 63 0.52 7.54 -18.90
C ILE A 63 1.76 7.12 -19.69
N ARG A 64 1.61 6.42 -20.81
CA ARG A 64 2.71 6.04 -21.72
C ARG A 64 3.34 7.22 -22.44
N ARG A 65 2.65 8.40 -22.48
CA ARG A 65 3.15 9.64 -23.07
C ARG A 65 4.00 10.45 -22.11
N TYR A 66 3.91 10.18 -20.80
CA TYR A 66 4.74 10.85 -19.81
C TYR A 66 6.16 10.26 -19.79
N ASN A 67 7.14 11.10 -19.48
CA ASN A 67 8.43 10.59 -19.04
C ASN A 67 8.24 9.73 -17.78
N ARG A 68 8.70 8.47 -17.80
CA ARG A 68 8.51 7.53 -16.68
C ARG A 68 9.06 8.05 -15.35
N ARG A 69 10.21 8.74 -15.38
CA ARG A 69 10.80 9.32 -14.16
C ARG A 69 9.89 10.39 -13.56
N ASP A 70 9.29 11.24 -14.39
CA ASP A 70 8.40 12.32 -13.94
C ASP A 70 7.07 11.71 -13.43
N TYR A 71 6.54 10.70 -14.11
CA TYR A 71 5.37 9.97 -13.64
C TYR A 71 5.61 9.31 -12.27
N TYR A 72 6.76 8.65 -12.07
CA TYR A 72 7.09 8.01 -10.80
C TYR A 72 7.26 9.01 -9.64
N ARG A 73 7.59 10.28 -9.91
CA ARG A 73 7.62 11.32 -8.88
C ARG A 73 6.24 11.61 -8.28
N LEU A 74 5.17 11.35 -9.04
CA LEU A 74 3.80 11.55 -8.58
C LEU A 74 3.28 10.43 -7.67
N ILE A 75 4.00 9.33 -7.53
CA ILE A 75 3.53 8.14 -6.84
C ILE A 75 4.50 7.76 -5.71
N ALA A 76 4.02 7.69 -4.48
CA ALA A 76 4.71 7.01 -3.38
C ALA A 76 4.07 5.64 -3.19
N ALA A 77 4.87 4.57 -3.30
CA ALA A 77 4.35 3.21 -3.22
C ALA A 77 5.06 2.40 -2.12
N VAL A 78 4.28 1.68 -1.33
CA VAL A 78 4.74 0.64 -0.40
C VAL A 78 4.16 -0.68 -0.87
N PHE A 79 5.02 -1.57 -1.36
CA PHE A 79 4.64 -2.90 -1.79
C PHE A 79 4.93 -3.93 -0.71
N GLN A 80 4.21 -5.04 -0.72
CA GLN A 80 4.39 -6.17 0.20
C GLN A 80 5.83 -6.69 0.19
N GLN A 81 6.43 -6.81 -1.00
CA GLN A 81 7.83 -7.15 -1.20
C GLN A 81 8.66 -5.88 -1.44
N SER A 82 9.05 -5.23 -0.37
CA SER A 82 9.92 -4.06 -0.44
C SER A 82 11.30 -4.38 0.11
N SER A 83 12.34 -3.98 -0.61
CA SER A 83 13.71 -4.15 -0.18
C SER A 83 14.24 -2.90 0.54
N VAL A 84 15.13 -3.14 1.48
CA VAL A 84 15.92 -2.11 2.14
C VAL A 84 17.23 -1.94 1.39
N LEU A 85 17.61 -0.70 1.16
CA LEU A 85 18.92 -0.38 0.62
C LEU A 85 20.00 -0.74 1.66
N ALA A 86 21.14 -1.26 1.19
CA ALA A 86 22.33 -1.38 2.01
C ALA A 86 22.87 0.03 2.27
N GLY A 87 22.51 0.61 3.43
CA GLY A 87 22.82 1.98 3.81
C GLY A 87 22.20 2.34 5.14
N THR A 88 22.27 3.60 5.51
CA THR A 88 21.72 4.11 6.76
C THR A 88 20.19 4.17 6.76
N ILE A 89 19.58 4.31 7.93
CA ILE A 89 18.14 4.57 8.07
C ILE A 89 17.77 5.85 7.31
N ALA A 90 18.59 6.91 7.42
CA ALA A 90 18.37 8.18 6.73
C ALA A 90 18.38 8.02 5.21
N GLU A 91 19.34 7.30 4.64
CA GLU A 91 19.42 6.99 3.20
C GLU A 91 18.21 6.15 2.75
N ASN A 92 17.78 5.20 3.57
CA ASN A 92 16.60 4.40 3.28
C ASN A 92 15.31 5.22 3.26
N VAL A 93 15.14 6.17 4.16
CA VAL A 93 13.97 7.07 4.19
C VAL A 93 14.01 8.03 3.01
N ALA A 94 15.18 8.67 2.77
CA ALA A 94 15.33 9.65 1.70
C ALA A 94 15.40 9.03 0.30
N GLN A 95 15.77 7.75 0.20
CA GLN A 95 16.13 7.06 -1.06
C GLN A 95 17.24 7.81 -1.84
N ALA A 96 18.19 8.38 -1.12
CA ALA A 96 19.30 9.14 -1.62
C ALA A 96 20.52 8.95 -0.70
N THR A 97 21.71 9.16 -1.23
CA THR A 97 22.98 9.10 -0.48
C THR A 97 23.55 10.49 -0.17
N ASP A 98 23.02 11.52 -0.82
CA ASP A 98 23.42 12.91 -0.66
C ASP A 98 22.21 13.84 -0.61
N GLY A 99 22.41 15.07 -0.13
CA GLY A 99 21.35 16.09 -0.08
C GLY A 99 20.18 15.72 0.84
N ILE A 100 20.39 14.84 1.83
CA ILE A 100 19.35 14.37 2.73
C ILE A 100 18.96 15.47 3.72
N ASP A 101 17.67 15.84 3.75
CA ASP A 101 17.12 16.71 4.79
C ASP A 101 16.89 15.90 6.08
N ALA A 102 17.86 15.93 7.00
CA ALA A 102 17.81 15.20 8.25
C ALA A 102 16.62 15.61 9.15
N ALA A 103 16.19 16.88 9.10
CA ALA A 103 15.01 17.32 9.86
C ALA A 103 13.72 16.70 9.30
N ARG A 104 13.62 16.59 7.98
CA ARG A 104 12.51 15.91 7.31
C ARG A 104 12.53 14.41 7.56
N VAL A 105 13.71 13.75 7.54
CA VAL A 105 13.85 12.33 7.91
C VAL A 105 13.29 12.10 9.30
N ARG A 106 13.72 12.89 10.30
CA ARG A 106 13.22 12.75 11.69
C ARG A 106 11.72 12.93 11.80
N ARG A 107 11.13 13.93 11.13
CA ARG A 107 9.66 14.12 11.09
C ARG A 107 8.95 12.92 10.48
N CYS A 108 9.46 12.38 9.38
CA CYS A 108 8.86 11.20 8.73
C CYS A 108 8.97 9.94 9.61
N LEU A 109 10.09 9.73 10.30
CA LEU A 109 10.26 8.65 11.27
C LEU A 109 9.31 8.79 12.46
N GLU A 110 9.09 10.01 12.94
CA GLU A 110 8.14 10.30 14.01
C GLU A 110 6.71 10.02 13.58
N GLN A 111 6.32 10.54 12.43
CA GLN A 111 5.00 10.29 11.84
C GLN A 111 4.75 8.79 11.58
N ALA A 112 5.77 8.04 11.19
CA ALA A 112 5.70 6.60 11.02
C ALA A 112 5.74 5.80 12.35
N GLY A 113 5.91 6.47 13.50
CA GLY A 113 5.99 5.83 14.81
C GLY A 113 7.28 5.02 15.03
N LEU A 114 8.39 5.39 14.35
CA LEU A 114 9.67 4.68 14.44
C LEU A 114 10.72 5.43 15.28
N SER A 115 10.43 6.65 15.75
CA SER A 115 11.37 7.50 16.48
C SER A 115 11.96 6.85 17.73
N ASN A 116 11.16 6.15 18.54
CA ASN A 116 11.65 5.53 19.76
C ASN A 116 12.67 4.43 19.46
N LYS A 117 12.40 3.62 18.44
CA LYS A 117 13.34 2.60 17.97
C LYS A 117 14.63 3.22 17.49
N VAL A 118 14.56 4.22 16.60
CA VAL A 118 15.73 4.87 16.01
C VAL A 118 16.59 5.56 17.09
N ARG A 119 15.97 6.23 18.07
CA ARG A 119 16.67 6.85 19.21
C ARG A 119 17.38 5.85 20.11
N SER A 120 16.89 4.61 20.22
CA SER A 120 17.52 3.55 21.00
C SER A 120 18.75 2.96 20.34
N LEU A 121 18.99 3.23 19.06
CA LEU A 121 20.15 2.76 18.31
C LEU A 121 21.34 3.69 18.52
N PRO A 122 22.57 3.17 18.73
CA PRO A 122 23.77 3.98 18.97
C PRO A 122 24.05 5.03 17.89
N GLY A 123 23.76 4.70 16.61
CA GLY A 123 23.95 5.59 15.47
C GLY A 123 22.73 6.43 15.11
N GLY A 124 21.59 6.27 15.83
CA GLY A 124 20.36 6.95 15.46
C GLY A 124 19.97 6.68 14.00
N GLU A 125 19.64 7.74 13.26
CA GLU A 125 19.33 7.68 11.82
C GLU A 125 20.52 7.27 10.92
N GLU A 126 21.74 7.35 11.41
CA GLU A 126 22.95 6.90 10.71
C GLU A 126 23.25 5.40 10.91
N THR A 127 22.40 4.69 11.64
CA THR A 127 22.54 3.25 11.82
C THR A 127 22.35 2.53 10.48
N LEU A 128 23.28 1.62 10.16
CA LEU A 128 23.25 0.81 8.95
C LEU A 128 22.17 -0.27 9.03
N LEU A 129 21.52 -0.50 7.92
CA LEU A 129 20.56 -1.59 7.69
C LEU A 129 21.14 -2.62 6.70
N ASN A 130 20.61 -3.84 6.73
CA ASN A 130 20.98 -4.95 5.85
C ASN A 130 22.26 -5.68 6.28
N ARG A 131 22.10 -6.65 7.18
CA ARG A 131 23.18 -7.52 7.70
C ARG A 131 23.85 -8.38 6.64
N ASN A 132 23.22 -8.62 5.50
CA ASN A 132 23.84 -9.34 4.41
C ASN A 132 25.01 -8.56 3.77
N VAL A 133 25.08 -7.25 4.01
CA VAL A 133 26.11 -6.36 3.47
C VAL A 133 27.05 -5.84 4.56
N TYR A 134 26.50 -5.51 5.75
CA TYR A 134 27.24 -4.93 6.86
C TYR A 134 27.11 -5.79 8.12
N GLU A 135 28.19 -6.30 8.67
CA GLU A 135 28.18 -7.15 9.88
C GLU A 135 27.58 -6.46 11.11
N ASN A 136 27.77 -5.14 11.23
CA ASN A 136 27.28 -4.32 12.34
C ASN A 136 25.91 -3.67 12.06
N ALA A 137 25.25 -4.02 10.96
CA ALA A 137 23.93 -3.51 10.64
C ALA A 137 22.84 -4.06 11.59
N VAL A 138 21.78 -3.29 11.74
CA VAL A 138 20.60 -3.68 12.50
C VAL A 138 19.57 -4.29 11.56
N GLU A 139 18.90 -5.32 12.02
CA GLU A 139 17.70 -5.85 11.38
C GLU A 139 16.45 -5.32 12.08
N PHE A 140 15.51 -4.86 11.29
CA PHE A 140 14.21 -4.45 11.76
C PHE A 140 13.25 -5.64 11.76
N SER A 141 12.39 -5.72 12.78
CA SER A 141 11.23 -6.61 12.76
C SER A 141 10.29 -6.27 11.58
N GLY A 142 9.39 -7.19 11.24
CA GLY A 142 8.42 -6.94 10.15
C GLY A 142 7.63 -5.64 10.34
N GLY A 143 7.18 -5.35 11.56
CA GLY A 143 6.46 -4.12 11.88
C GLY A 143 7.33 -2.86 11.83
N GLU A 144 8.58 -2.92 12.28
CA GLU A 144 9.54 -1.81 12.16
C GLU A 144 9.87 -1.54 10.69
N MET A 145 10.01 -2.59 9.90
CA MET A 145 10.24 -2.48 8.46
C MET A 145 9.06 -1.79 7.75
N GLN A 146 7.83 -2.17 8.06
CA GLN A 146 6.64 -1.52 7.52
C GLN A 146 6.62 -0.02 7.85
N ARG A 147 6.95 0.35 9.08
CA ARG A 147 7.05 1.76 9.51
C ARG A 147 8.18 2.51 8.79
N LEU A 148 9.30 1.86 8.50
CA LEU A 148 10.38 2.45 7.70
C LEU A 148 9.93 2.74 6.28
N LEU A 149 9.23 1.80 5.64
CA LEU A 149 8.68 1.97 4.30
C LEU A 149 7.63 3.08 4.25
N LEU A 150 6.85 3.21 5.33
CA LEU A 150 5.93 4.32 5.49
C LEU A 150 6.68 5.67 5.60
N ALA A 151 7.73 5.76 6.44
CA ALA A 151 8.56 6.96 6.54
C ALA A 151 9.16 7.36 5.18
N ARG A 152 9.58 6.37 4.38
CA ARG A 152 10.03 6.55 2.99
C ARG A 152 8.95 7.17 2.10
N ALA A 153 7.73 6.64 2.16
CA ALA A 153 6.60 7.16 1.38
C ALA A 153 6.26 8.61 1.78
N LEU A 154 6.29 8.92 3.07
CA LEU A 154 6.09 10.26 3.60
C LEU A 154 7.20 11.24 3.18
N TYR A 155 8.45 10.79 3.21
CA TYR A 155 9.57 11.62 2.76
C TYR A 155 9.43 11.97 1.28
N LYS A 156 8.95 11.06 0.45
CA LYS A 156 8.68 11.32 -0.96
C LYS A 156 7.60 12.40 -1.17
N ASN A 157 6.55 12.43 -0.31
CA ASN A 157 5.47 13.42 -0.33
C ASN A 157 4.79 13.53 -1.71
N ALA A 158 4.49 12.41 -2.32
CA ALA A 158 3.85 12.35 -3.63
C ALA A 158 2.32 12.58 -3.51
N PRO A 159 1.67 13.16 -4.55
CA PRO A 159 0.23 13.37 -4.55
C PRO A 159 -0.60 12.08 -4.59
N ILE A 160 -0.01 10.96 -4.99
CA ILE A 160 -0.65 9.65 -5.04
C ILE A 160 0.13 8.70 -4.12
N LEU A 161 -0.56 8.12 -3.14
CA LEU A 161 -0.02 7.10 -2.25
C LEU A 161 -0.64 5.73 -2.58
N VAL A 162 0.22 4.73 -2.68
CA VAL A 162 -0.15 3.35 -2.99
C VAL A 162 0.38 2.44 -1.91
N LEU A 163 -0.51 1.65 -1.28
CA LEU A 163 -0.18 0.73 -0.20
C LEU A 163 -0.70 -0.67 -0.54
N ASP A 164 0.22 -1.59 -0.81
CA ASP A 164 -0.09 -2.99 -1.13
C ASP A 164 0.16 -3.85 0.11
N GLU A 165 -0.91 -4.18 0.84
CA GLU A 165 -0.90 -4.98 2.07
C GLU A 165 0.10 -4.50 3.13
N PRO A 166 0.05 -3.21 3.52
CA PRO A 166 1.08 -2.62 4.37
C PRO A 166 1.09 -3.18 5.81
N THR A 167 0.19 -4.09 6.16
CA THR A 167 0.00 -4.60 7.52
C THR A 167 0.00 -6.13 7.63
N ALA A 168 0.39 -6.84 6.57
CA ALA A 168 0.32 -8.30 6.50
C ALA A 168 1.06 -9.05 7.64
N ALA A 169 2.03 -8.39 8.28
CA ALA A 169 2.84 -8.95 9.37
C ALA A 169 2.44 -8.47 10.78
N LEU A 170 1.30 -7.76 10.92
CA LEU A 170 0.90 -7.12 12.18
C LEU A 170 -0.31 -7.81 12.81
N ASP A 171 -0.38 -7.78 14.15
CA ASP A 171 -1.58 -8.15 14.90
C ASP A 171 -2.71 -7.12 14.68
N ALA A 172 -3.96 -7.50 14.97
CA ALA A 172 -5.15 -6.69 14.66
C ALA A 172 -5.19 -5.34 15.38
N ILE A 173 -4.62 -5.22 16.59
CA ILE A 173 -4.61 -3.98 17.38
C ILE A 173 -3.60 -3.00 16.78
N THR A 174 -2.39 -3.46 16.54
CA THR A 174 -1.31 -2.70 15.90
C THR A 174 -1.71 -2.26 14.49
N GLU A 175 -2.38 -3.12 13.75
CA GLU A 175 -2.91 -2.83 12.42
C GLU A 175 -3.94 -1.70 12.47
N SER A 176 -4.93 -1.77 13.35
CA SER A 176 -5.96 -0.74 13.48
C SER A 176 -5.36 0.64 13.81
N ALA A 177 -4.35 0.68 14.68
CA ALA A 177 -3.63 1.91 14.99
C ALA A 177 -2.89 2.46 13.77
N LEU A 178 -2.24 1.59 12.99
CA LEU A 178 -1.49 1.96 11.80
C LEU A 178 -2.42 2.48 10.68
N TYR A 179 -3.59 1.86 10.48
CA TYR A 179 -4.56 2.35 9.49
C TYR A 179 -5.13 3.73 9.87
N ARG A 180 -5.39 4.00 11.16
CA ARG A 180 -5.77 5.36 11.59
C ARG A 180 -4.66 6.36 11.25
N GLN A 181 -3.41 5.99 11.49
CA GLN A 181 -2.25 6.79 11.15
C GLN A 181 -2.16 7.02 9.63
N TYR A 182 -2.34 5.97 8.81
CA TYR A 182 -2.41 6.11 7.35
C TYR A 182 -3.52 7.05 6.91
N ASN A 183 -4.71 6.95 7.52
CA ASN A 183 -5.82 7.84 7.18
C ASN A 183 -5.52 9.32 7.49
N GLU A 184 -4.86 9.62 8.60
CA GLU A 184 -4.45 10.98 8.95
C GLU A 184 -3.37 11.51 7.99
N MET A 185 -2.40 10.69 7.65
CA MET A 185 -1.26 11.06 6.81
C MET A 185 -1.64 11.24 5.34
N THR A 186 -2.70 10.60 4.89
CA THR A 186 -3.21 10.70 3.52
C THR A 186 -4.27 11.78 3.33
N ARG A 187 -4.45 12.69 4.30
CA ARG A 187 -5.34 13.84 4.14
C ARG A 187 -4.85 14.71 2.99
N GLY A 188 -5.71 14.87 1.97
CA GLY A 188 -5.41 15.66 0.77
C GLY A 188 -4.62 14.93 -0.32
N CYS A 189 -4.24 13.66 -0.12
CA CYS A 189 -3.63 12.81 -1.13
C CYS A 189 -4.64 11.85 -1.72
N THR A 190 -4.49 11.51 -2.99
CA THR A 190 -5.15 10.34 -3.57
C THR A 190 -4.48 9.09 -3.01
N ALA A 191 -5.26 8.17 -2.42
CA ALA A 191 -4.69 6.98 -1.81
C ALA A 191 -5.37 5.70 -2.32
N ILE A 192 -4.55 4.69 -2.63
CA ILE A 192 -5.00 3.38 -3.10
C ILE A 192 -4.46 2.33 -2.14
N TYR A 193 -5.37 1.61 -1.49
CA TYR A 193 -5.03 0.56 -0.52
C TYR A 193 -5.40 -0.81 -1.09
N ILE A 194 -4.48 -1.76 -1.03
CA ILE A 194 -4.86 -3.17 -1.10
C ILE A 194 -4.86 -3.72 0.31
N SER A 195 -5.97 -4.31 0.72
CA SER A 195 -6.07 -4.98 2.00
C SER A 195 -6.81 -6.31 1.86
N HIS A 196 -6.28 -7.35 2.51
CA HIS A 196 -7.00 -8.60 2.71
C HIS A 196 -7.95 -8.53 3.90
N ARG A 197 -7.82 -7.51 4.76
CA ARG A 197 -8.63 -7.31 5.97
C ARG A 197 -9.66 -6.22 5.72
N LEU A 198 -10.90 -6.63 5.44
CA LEU A 198 -11.97 -5.70 5.06
C LEU A 198 -12.34 -4.70 6.16
N ALA A 199 -12.15 -5.06 7.44
CA ALA A 199 -12.40 -4.14 8.56
C ALA A 199 -11.56 -2.87 8.47
N SER A 200 -10.35 -2.96 7.95
CA SER A 200 -9.41 -1.84 7.80
C SER A 200 -9.69 -0.95 6.59
N THR A 201 -10.60 -1.34 5.69
CA THR A 201 -10.94 -0.54 4.50
C THR A 201 -12.09 0.44 4.72
N ARG A 202 -12.74 0.40 5.89
CA ARG A 202 -13.93 1.22 6.22
C ARG A 202 -13.67 2.73 6.24
N PHE A 203 -12.41 3.15 6.34
CA PHE A 203 -12.04 4.57 6.29
C PHE A 203 -11.86 5.10 4.86
N CYS A 204 -11.91 4.22 3.85
CA CYS A 204 -11.82 4.64 2.45
C CYS A 204 -13.14 5.21 1.97
N ASP A 205 -13.06 6.19 1.08
CA ASP A 205 -14.24 6.83 0.48
C ASP A 205 -15.01 5.84 -0.41
N ARG A 206 -14.27 4.89 -1.02
CA ARG A 206 -14.85 3.86 -1.88
C ARG A 206 -14.05 2.56 -1.80
N ILE A 207 -14.78 1.45 -1.86
CA ILE A 207 -14.25 0.10 -1.90
C ILE A 207 -14.56 -0.49 -3.27
N ILE A 208 -13.56 -1.13 -3.87
CA ILE A 208 -13.63 -1.79 -5.17
C ILE A 208 -13.39 -3.28 -4.95
N LEU A 209 -14.41 -4.09 -5.11
CA LEU A 209 -14.26 -5.56 -5.08
C LEU A 209 -13.82 -6.05 -6.46
N VAL A 210 -12.65 -6.67 -6.50
CA VAL A 210 -12.10 -7.29 -7.71
C VAL A 210 -12.29 -8.80 -7.63
N GLU A 211 -12.94 -9.37 -8.64
CA GLU A 211 -13.19 -10.81 -8.76
C GLU A 211 -13.01 -11.25 -10.22
N GLY A 212 -12.26 -12.33 -10.44
CA GLY A 212 -12.01 -12.87 -11.78
C GLY A 212 -11.44 -11.85 -12.78
N GLY A 213 -10.59 -10.92 -12.31
CA GLY A 213 -9.99 -9.90 -13.15
C GLY A 213 -10.91 -8.74 -13.55
N LYS A 214 -12.07 -8.60 -12.91
CA LYS A 214 -13.06 -7.55 -13.17
C LYS A 214 -13.45 -6.83 -11.88
N ILE A 215 -14.02 -5.64 -12.01
CA ILE A 215 -14.70 -4.98 -10.90
C ILE A 215 -16.07 -5.63 -10.76
N ALA A 216 -16.28 -6.35 -9.65
CA ALA A 216 -17.54 -7.02 -9.35
C ALA A 216 -18.53 -6.07 -8.65
N GLU A 217 -18.04 -5.33 -7.66
CA GLU A 217 -18.84 -4.37 -6.89
C GLU A 217 -18.00 -3.15 -6.55
N GLU A 218 -18.64 -1.98 -6.45
CA GLU A 218 -18.01 -0.76 -5.97
C GLU A 218 -18.98 0.10 -5.16
N GLY A 219 -18.52 0.72 -4.08
CA GLY A 219 -19.33 1.57 -3.22
C GLY A 219 -18.69 1.86 -1.88
N THR A 220 -19.41 2.54 -0.98
CA THR A 220 -18.97 2.67 0.42
C THR A 220 -19.19 1.34 1.16
N HIS A 221 -18.58 1.17 2.32
CA HIS A 221 -18.78 -0.01 3.16
C HIS A 221 -20.29 -0.24 3.44
N GLU A 222 -20.97 0.82 3.85
CA GLU A 222 -22.39 0.78 4.20
C GLU A 222 -23.27 0.37 3.01
N ALA A 223 -23.00 0.93 1.83
CA ALA A 223 -23.76 0.62 0.62
C ALA A 223 -23.56 -0.84 0.18
N LEU A 224 -22.31 -1.33 0.19
CA LEU A 224 -22.00 -2.72 -0.17
C LEU A 224 -22.55 -3.73 0.83
N MET A 225 -22.54 -3.42 2.14
CA MET A 225 -23.17 -4.25 3.16
C MET A 225 -24.69 -4.30 2.99
N ALA A 226 -25.33 -3.16 2.70
CA ALA A 226 -26.78 -3.09 2.44
C ALA A 226 -27.20 -3.84 1.17
N GLN A 227 -26.34 -3.86 0.15
CA GLN A 227 -26.55 -4.61 -1.09
C GLN A 227 -26.59 -6.13 -0.85
N GLY A 228 -25.88 -6.64 0.18
CA GLY A 228 -25.87 -8.08 0.52
C GLY A 228 -25.16 -8.95 -0.53
N GLY A 229 -24.27 -8.37 -1.35
CA GLY A 229 -23.58 -9.03 -2.43
C GLY A 229 -22.31 -9.79 -2.01
N ALA A 230 -21.38 -9.95 -2.95
CA ALA A 230 -20.13 -10.69 -2.74
C ALA A 230 -19.22 -10.02 -1.69
N TYR A 231 -19.21 -8.68 -1.64
CA TYR A 231 -18.50 -7.95 -0.59
C TYR A 231 -19.03 -8.26 0.81
N ALA A 232 -20.34 -8.23 1.00
CA ALA A 232 -20.98 -8.50 2.29
C ALA A 232 -20.73 -9.95 2.73
N ALA A 233 -20.78 -10.91 1.79
CA ALA A 233 -20.46 -12.30 2.07
C ALA A 233 -18.99 -12.47 2.51
N LEU A 234 -18.05 -11.84 1.82
CA LEU A 234 -16.63 -11.87 2.15
C LEU A 234 -16.36 -11.23 3.52
N PHE A 235 -17.01 -10.10 3.82
CA PHE A 235 -16.91 -9.41 5.11
C PHE A 235 -17.44 -10.28 6.26
N ALA A 236 -18.56 -10.96 6.07
CA ALA A 236 -19.15 -11.85 7.09
C ALA A 236 -18.21 -13.02 7.44
N VAL A 237 -17.58 -13.62 6.43
CA VAL A 237 -16.58 -14.69 6.64
C VAL A 237 -15.40 -14.17 7.44
N GLN A 238 -14.82 -13.05 7.05
CA GLN A 238 -13.66 -12.49 7.76
C GLN A 238 -13.99 -12.08 9.20
N SER A 239 -15.15 -11.48 9.43
CA SER A 239 -15.58 -11.05 10.77
C SER A 239 -15.70 -12.22 11.75
N LYS A 240 -16.10 -13.41 11.30
CA LYS A 240 -16.14 -14.62 12.14
C LYS A 240 -14.73 -15.07 12.57
N TYR A 241 -13.79 -15.12 11.63
CA TYR A 241 -12.41 -15.49 11.95
C TYR A 241 -11.77 -14.53 12.96
N TYR A 242 -12.01 -13.22 12.84
CA TYR A 242 -11.50 -12.23 13.80
C TYR A 242 -12.09 -12.41 15.21
N GLN A 243 -13.38 -12.74 15.32
CA GLN A 243 -13.99 -12.98 16.63
C GLN A 243 -13.48 -14.26 17.29
N GLU A 244 -13.15 -15.27 16.49
CA GLU A 244 -12.55 -16.51 16.99
C GLU A 244 -11.10 -16.32 17.45
N GLU A 245 -10.27 -15.57 16.70
CA GLU A 245 -8.89 -15.23 17.10
C GLU A 245 -8.85 -14.40 18.39
N VAL A 246 -9.74 -13.40 18.54
CA VAL A 246 -9.80 -12.59 19.76
C VAL A 246 -10.18 -13.45 20.97
N ARG A 247 -11.15 -14.35 20.83
CA ARG A 247 -11.55 -15.26 21.93
C ARG A 247 -10.45 -16.26 22.32
N GLN A 248 -9.65 -16.73 21.37
CA GLN A 248 -8.53 -17.63 21.65
C GLN A 248 -7.41 -16.90 22.38
N ASN A 249 -7.08 -15.67 22.00
CA ASN A 249 -6.06 -14.86 22.65
C ASN A 249 -6.47 -14.32 24.04
N GLU A 250 -7.75 -14.30 24.38
CA GLU A 250 -8.25 -13.96 25.74
C GLU A 250 -8.31 -15.18 26.68
N ALA A 251 -8.16 -16.39 26.13
CA ALA A 251 -8.24 -17.63 26.88
C ALA A 251 -6.86 -18.23 27.25
N ASP A 252 -5.77 -17.72 26.67
CA ASP A 252 -4.38 -18.02 26.99
C ASP A 252 -3.75 -16.92 27.90
#